data_de74748dc0c8776c270263f078c94a34
#
_entry.id   de74748dc0c8776c270263f078c94a34
#
_cell.length_a   1.000
_cell.length_b   1.000
_cell.length_c   1.000
_cell.angle_alpha   90.00
_cell.angle_beta   90.00
_cell.angle_gamma   90.00
#
_symmetry.space_group_name_H-M   'P 1'
#
loop_
_entity.id
_entity.type
_entity.pdbx_description
1 polymer ?
#
loop_
_entity_poly.entity_id
_entity_poly.type
_entity_poly.pdbx_seq_one_letter_code
_entity_poly.pdbx_strand_id
1 'polypeptide(L)'
;MLWCFVPSTFDPILNRDCMTIQLIVTHPGGAHKDDFLACSLLAHLHGVPIQRRDPTEEDLADPSICVVDVGGVHDPERNNFDHHQFPRDAPPLCALSLVLQSMGLYEDALSFCAWLRPAEWLDTLGPNETAKLMGIPRSALSELNSPLDITLLNRFAGHTELKPESPIYQVMRMVGEDIVNYLRSLRERLDYLKERGQIWTIATDDGPIQALFLEKSDLISEDPSFGIYAFIESEGRQEEIQALVYPDRRGDGYGLTRYNDSQRLNFSQIESCDDVRFAHKRGFVAKVTTTDPARLKELLELAIVKSGQ
;
A
#
# COMPACT_ATOMS: atom_id res chain seq x y z
N MET A 1 14.66 10.96 16.74
CA MET A 1 15.50 11.66 15.75
C MET A 1 14.56 12.17 14.68
N LEU A 2 14.50 13.49 14.49
CA LEU A 2 13.59 14.15 13.56
C LEU A 2 13.96 13.78 12.11
N TRP A 3 12.96 13.37 11.36
CA TRP A 3 13.03 13.16 9.91
C TRP A 3 13.19 14.52 9.23
N CYS A 4 14.36 14.76 8.61
CA CYS A 4 14.51 15.87 7.66
C CYS A 4 14.08 15.36 6.28
N PHE A 5 12.83 15.62 5.91
CA PHE A 5 12.33 15.47 4.55
C PHE A 5 12.92 16.58 3.68
N VAL A 6 13.63 16.22 2.62
CA VAL A 6 13.90 17.12 1.50
C VAL A 6 12.68 17.04 0.59
N PRO A 7 11.91 18.12 0.38
CA PRO A 7 10.74 18.06 -0.50
C PRO A 7 11.20 17.86 -1.94
N SER A 8 10.75 16.76 -2.57
CA SER A 8 10.80 16.58 -4.02
C SER A 8 9.99 17.69 -4.68
N THR A 9 10.58 18.41 -5.62
CA THR A 9 10.07 19.67 -6.20
C THR A 9 9.00 19.47 -7.27
N PHE A 10 8.29 18.34 -7.32
CA PHE A 10 7.18 18.14 -8.25
C PHE A 10 6.03 17.39 -7.58
N ASP A 11 5.13 18.14 -6.95
CA ASP A 11 3.87 17.63 -6.41
C ASP A 11 2.71 18.08 -7.32
N PRO A 12 2.17 17.20 -8.18
CA PRO A 12 1.07 17.57 -9.09
C PRO A 12 -0.23 17.93 -8.36
N ILE A 13 -0.34 17.60 -7.07
CA ILE A 13 -1.51 17.92 -6.24
C ILE A 13 -1.47 19.40 -5.80
N LEU A 14 -0.29 20.00 -5.66
CA LEU A 14 -0.13 21.40 -5.25
C LEU A 14 -0.24 22.41 -6.41
N ASN A 15 -0.38 21.96 -7.65
CA ASN A 15 -0.34 22.83 -8.83
C ASN A 15 -1.69 23.02 -9.55
N ARG A 16 -2.82 22.68 -8.89
CA ARG A 16 -4.12 23.29 -9.27
C ARG A 16 -4.15 24.67 -8.62
N ASP A 17 -4.55 25.72 -9.35
CA ASP A 17 -4.80 27.07 -8.81
C ASP A 17 -5.64 26.92 -7.54
N CYS A 18 -4.99 27.03 -6.37
CA CYS A 18 -5.46 26.44 -5.14
C CYS A 18 -6.53 27.34 -4.53
N MET A 19 -7.79 27.06 -4.83
CA MET A 19 -8.84 27.48 -3.89
C MET A 19 -8.62 26.71 -2.59
N THR A 20 -8.39 27.44 -1.51
CA THR A 20 -8.13 26.84 -0.19
C THR A 20 -9.40 26.18 0.31
N ILE A 21 -9.40 24.85 0.46
CA ILE A 21 -10.50 24.15 1.12
C ILE A 21 -10.66 24.65 2.54
N GLN A 22 -11.89 24.87 2.97
CA GLN A 22 -12.24 25.42 4.30
C GLN A 22 -13.05 24.45 5.14
N LEU A 23 -13.73 23.48 4.51
CA LEU A 23 -14.63 22.55 5.19
C LEU A 23 -14.72 21.24 4.40
N ILE A 24 -14.87 20.13 5.11
CA ILE A 24 -15.28 18.84 4.58
C ILE A 24 -16.68 18.55 5.12
N VAL A 25 -17.61 18.18 4.23
CA VAL A 25 -18.98 17.76 4.57
C VAL A 25 -19.15 16.30 4.16
N THR A 26 -19.65 15.45 5.06
CA THR A 26 -20.00 14.06 4.77
C THR A 26 -21.30 13.67 5.44
N HIS A 27 -21.89 12.52 5.04
CA HIS A 27 -23.21 12.10 5.51
C HIS A 27 -23.32 11.96 7.04
N PRO A 28 -24.48 12.22 7.64
CA PRO A 28 -24.76 11.95 9.05
C PRO A 28 -25.03 10.44 9.29
N GLY A 29 -25.17 10.06 10.55
CA GLY A 29 -25.56 8.70 10.94
C GLY A 29 -24.39 7.73 11.05
N GLY A 30 -24.56 6.47 10.61
CA GLY A 30 -23.50 5.46 10.64
C GLY A 30 -22.29 5.87 9.80
N ALA A 31 -21.11 5.37 10.12
CA ALA A 31 -19.93 5.58 9.33
C ALA A 31 -19.47 4.27 8.66
N HIS A 32 -18.95 4.37 7.46
CA HIS A 32 -18.37 3.28 6.69
C HIS A 32 -16.85 3.46 6.56
N LYS A 33 -16.17 2.49 5.96
CA LYS A 33 -14.72 2.61 5.75
C LYS A 33 -14.37 3.65 4.70
N ASP A 34 -15.20 3.79 3.69
CA ASP A 34 -14.97 4.70 2.57
C ASP A 34 -15.10 6.18 2.97
N ASP A 35 -16.21 6.59 3.65
CA ASP A 35 -16.36 7.97 4.13
C ASP A 35 -15.27 8.33 5.16
N PHE A 36 -14.97 7.39 6.08
CA PHE A 36 -13.89 7.58 7.06
C PHE A 36 -12.54 7.79 6.39
N LEU A 37 -12.15 6.92 5.44
CA LEU A 37 -10.85 6.98 4.78
C LEU A 37 -10.76 8.15 3.79
N ALA A 38 -11.83 8.45 3.05
CA ALA A 38 -11.90 9.63 2.18
C ALA A 38 -11.72 10.92 2.99
N CYS A 39 -12.47 11.07 4.09
CA CYS A 39 -12.29 12.19 5.01
C CYS A 39 -10.90 12.22 5.65
N SER A 40 -10.28 11.07 5.90
CA SER A 40 -8.90 10.98 6.44
C SER A 40 -7.87 11.53 5.46
N LEU A 41 -7.97 11.17 4.18
CA LEU A 41 -7.12 11.73 3.11
C LEU A 41 -7.26 13.25 3.01
N LEU A 42 -8.49 13.75 2.97
CA LEU A 42 -8.77 15.19 2.87
C LEU A 42 -8.35 15.94 4.15
N ALA A 43 -8.52 15.36 5.33
CA ALA A 43 -8.05 15.92 6.59
C ALA A 43 -6.52 16.03 6.65
N HIS A 44 -5.80 15.05 6.07
CA HIS A 44 -4.35 15.13 5.92
C HIS A 44 -3.94 16.25 4.97
N LEU A 45 -4.60 16.36 3.82
CA LEU A 45 -4.25 17.35 2.79
C LEU A 45 -4.55 18.80 3.21
N HIS A 46 -5.71 19.03 3.82
CA HIS A 46 -6.23 20.39 3.99
C HIS A 46 -6.21 20.85 5.44
N GLY A 47 -6.27 19.96 6.44
CA GLY A 47 -6.24 20.33 7.85
C GLY A 47 -7.48 21.10 8.34
N VAL A 48 -8.62 20.95 7.67
CA VAL A 48 -9.86 21.72 7.92
C VAL A 48 -10.90 20.89 8.69
N PRO A 49 -11.89 21.51 9.35
CA PRO A 49 -12.95 20.80 10.05
C PRO A 49 -13.75 19.87 9.15
N ILE A 50 -14.34 18.82 9.74
CA ILE A 50 -15.29 17.91 9.08
C ILE A 50 -16.66 18.12 9.75
N GLN A 51 -17.72 18.31 8.96
CA GLN A 51 -19.11 18.30 9.40
C GLN A 51 -19.84 17.10 8.85
N ARG A 52 -20.53 16.37 9.73
CA ARG A 52 -21.36 15.20 9.36
C ARG A 52 -22.82 15.62 9.33
N ARG A 53 -23.28 16.01 8.17
CA ARG A 53 -24.64 16.50 7.87
C ARG A 53 -24.94 16.37 6.39
N ASP A 54 -26.22 16.52 6.03
CA ASP A 54 -26.58 16.69 4.62
C ASP A 54 -26.02 18.02 4.10
N PRO A 55 -25.49 18.06 2.85
CA PRO A 55 -25.03 19.30 2.24
C PRO A 55 -26.21 20.16 1.81
N THR A 56 -26.02 21.49 1.80
CA THR A 56 -26.92 22.42 1.14
C THR A 56 -26.57 22.59 -0.34
N GLU A 57 -27.43 23.26 -1.12
CA GLU A 57 -27.11 23.62 -2.51
C GLU A 57 -25.90 24.56 -2.59
N GLU A 58 -25.73 25.42 -1.60
CA GLU A 58 -24.58 26.30 -1.48
C GLU A 58 -23.29 25.53 -1.22
N ASP A 59 -23.32 24.50 -0.36
CA ASP A 59 -22.16 23.64 -0.13
C ASP A 59 -21.70 22.93 -1.43
N LEU A 60 -22.65 22.41 -2.21
CA LEU A 60 -22.37 21.73 -3.49
C LEU A 60 -21.85 22.69 -4.57
N ALA A 61 -22.22 23.97 -4.49
CA ALA A 61 -21.80 24.98 -5.43
C ALA A 61 -20.47 25.66 -5.08
N ASP A 62 -20.06 25.62 -3.80
CA ASP A 62 -18.84 26.27 -3.29
C ASP A 62 -17.62 25.33 -3.39
N PRO A 63 -16.68 25.58 -4.32
CA PRO A 63 -15.51 24.74 -4.49
C PRO A 63 -14.50 24.85 -3.32
N SER A 64 -14.71 25.69 -2.33
CA SER A 64 -13.94 25.69 -1.07
C SER A 64 -14.46 24.67 -0.05
N ILE A 65 -15.54 23.94 -0.38
CA ILE A 65 -16.14 22.88 0.43
C ILE A 65 -15.97 21.54 -0.27
N CYS A 66 -15.32 20.56 0.39
CA CYS A 66 -15.32 19.19 -0.08
C CYS A 66 -16.58 18.48 0.41
N VAL A 67 -17.41 17.99 -0.49
CA VAL A 67 -18.59 17.17 -0.17
C VAL A 67 -18.29 15.71 -0.51
N VAL A 68 -18.40 14.80 0.46
CA VAL A 68 -17.93 13.42 0.37
C VAL A 68 -19.03 12.46 0.78
N ASP A 69 -19.31 11.47 -0.06
CA ASP A 69 -20.25 10.38 0.18
C ASP A 69 -21.68 10.84 0.53
N VAL A 70 -22.10 11.98 -0.01
CA VAL A 70 -23.42 12.57 0.21
C VAL A 70 -23.72 13.62 -0.84
N GLY A 71 -25.00 13.89 -1.09
CA GLY A 71 -25.47 15.00 -1.95
C GLY A 71 -25.78 14.61 -3.38
N GLY A 72 -25.49 13.38 -3.81
CA GLY A 72 -25.86 12.86 -5.14
C GLY A 72 -25.09 13.52 -6.31
N VAL A 73 -23.92 14.13 -6.05
CA VAL A 73 -23.14 14.85 -7.08
C VAL A 73 -21.69 14.34 -7.09
N HIS A 74 -21.20 14.01 -8.28
CA HIS A 74 -19.78 13.83 -8.55
C HIS A 74 -19.29 14.91 -9.50
N ASP A 75 -18.59 15.90 -8.95
CA ASP A 75 -18.00 17.01 -9.68
C ASP A 75 -16.62 17.34 -9.03
N PRO A 76 -15.54 16.72 -9.52
CA PRO A 76 -14.19 16.94 -8.96
C PRO A 76 -13.69 18.39 -9.09
N GLU A 77 -14.23 19.18 -10.04
CA GLU A 77 -13.86 20.59 -10.21
C GLU A 77 -14.40 21.45 -9.05
N ARG A 78 -15.49 20.99 -8.44
CA ARG A 78 -16.11 21.63 -7.25
C ARG A 78 -15.88 20.82 -5.96
N ASN A 79 -14.98 19.86 -5.98
CA ASN A 79 -14.68 19.01 -4.83
C ASN A 79 -15.87 18.20 -4.28
N ASN A 80 -16.78 17.75 -5.17
CA ASN A 80 -17.91 16.89 -4.82
C ASN A 80 -17.59 15.44 -5.22
N PHE A 81 -17.62 14.52 -4.25
CA PHE A 81 -17.20 13.13 -4.39
C PHE A 81 -18.28 12.18 -3.85
N ASP A 82 -19.42 12.11 -4.52
CA ASP A 82 -20.49 11.18 -4.19
C ASP A 82 -20.68 10.17 -5.33
N HIS A 83 -21.03 8.93 -5.00
CA HIS A 83 -21.21 7.82 -5.93
C HIS A 83 -22.64 7.28 -5.98
N HIS A 84 -23.52 7.70 -5.07
CA HIS A 84 -24.88 7.16 -4.93
C HIS A 84 -25.77 7.37 -6.16
N GLN A 85 -25.48 8.35 -7.01
CA GLN A 85 -26.16 8.64 -8.26
C GLN A 85 -25.68 7.77 -9.44
N PHE A 86 -24.63 6.96 -9.25
CA PHE A 86 -24.11 6.16 -10.36
C PHE A 86 -25.08 5.04 -10.77
N PRO A 87 -25.18 4.70 -12.06
CA PRO A 87 -25.97 3.58 -12.52
C PRO A 87 -25.52 2.26 -11.86
N ARG A 88 -26.45 1.32 -11.67
CA ARG A 88 -26.16 0.02 -11.01
C ARG A 88 -25.14 -0.85 -11.74
N ASP A 89 -24.95 -0.62 -13.03
CA ASP A 89 -23.98 -1.30 -13.89
C ASP A 89 -22.66 -0.51 -14.04
N ALA A 90 -22.52 0.61 -13.35
CA ALA A 90 -21.26 1.34 -13.27
C ALA A 90 -20.21 0.55 -12.49
N PRO A 91 -18.91 0.82 -12.73
CA PRO A 91 -17.86 0.29 -11.87
C PRO A 91 -18.13 0.60 -10.39
N PRO A 92 -17.84 -0.34 -9.46
CA PRO A 92 -18.12 -0.17 -8.05
C PRO A 92 -17.15 0.81 -7.38
N LEU A 93 -17.27 2.09 -7.69
CA LEU A 93 -16.48 3.17 -7.12
C LEU A 93 -17.23 3.78 -5.93
N CYS A 94 -16.59 3.87 -4.78
CA CYS A 94 -17.09 4.54 -3.58
C CYS A 94 -16.45 5.93 -3.41
N ALA A 95 -16.86 6.70 -2.43
CA ALA A 95 -16.35 8.05 -2.21
C ALA A 95 -14.82 8.09 -2.02
N LEU A 96 -14.24 7.10 -1.33
CA LEU A 96 -12.79 6.94 -1.21
C LEU A 96 -12.11 6.81 -2.58
N SER A 97 -12.67 6.01 -3.48
CA SER A 97 -12.13 5.81 -4.84
C SER A 97 -12.11 7.12 -5.61
N LEU A 98 -13.18 7.91 -5.52
CA LEU A 98 -13.30 9.20 -6.20
C LEU A 98 -12.29 10.23 -5.67
N VAL A 99 -12.08 10.27 -4.35
CA VAL A 99 -11.05 11.11 -3.73
C VAL A 99 -9.66 10.67 -4.18
N LEU A 100 -9.34 9.37 -4.16
CA LEU A 100 -8.06 8.86 -4.65
C LEU A 100 -7.84 9.17 -6.14
N GLN A 101 -8.88 9.11 -6.98
CA GLN A 101 -8.80 9.51 -8.39
C GLN A 101 -8.47 11.00 -8.52
N SER A 102 -9.10 11.87 -7.73
CA SER A 102 -8.82 13.31 -7.76
C SER A 102 -7.38 13.64 -7.33
N MET A 103 -6.79 12.78 -6.49
CA MET A 103 -5.39 12.86 -6.05
C MET A 103 -4.40 12.21 -7.02
N GLY A 104 -4.85 11.53 -8.08
CA GLY A 104 -4.01 10.75 -8.99
C GLY A 104 -3.36 9.51 -8.34
N LEU A 105 -3.92 9.02 -7.24
CA LEU A 105 -3.40 7.88 -6.47
C LEU A 105 -4.23 6.60 -6.62
N TYR A 106 -5.33 6.62 -7.36
CA TYR A 106 -6.26 5.51 -7.43
C TYR A 106 -5.65 4.24 -8.02
N GLU A 107 -4.95 4.35 -9.15
CA GLU A 107 -4.32 3.19 -9.81
C GLU A 107 -3.24 2.56 -8.94
N ASP A 108 -2.46 3.38 -8.24
CA ASP A 108 -1.47 2.91 -7.28
C ASP A 108 -2.15 2.22 -6.09
N ALA A 109 -3.22 2.82 -5.57
CA ALA A 109 -3.98 2.22 -4.48
C ALA A 109 -4.63 0.89 -4.89
N LEU A 110 -5.16 0.75 -6.11
CA LEU A 110 -5.65 -0.52 -6.63
C LEU A 110 -4.57 -1.60 -6.72
N SER A 111 -3.36 -1.19 -7.10
CA SER A 111 -2.23 -2.11 -7.29
C SER A 111 -1.58 -2.50 -5.97
N PHE A 112 -1.53 -1.58 -4.98
CA PHE A 112 -0.73 -1.75 -3.78
C PHE A 112 -1.56 -2.05 -2.52
N CYS A 113 -2.85 -1.72 -2.53
CA CYS A 113 -3.73 -1.85 -1.38
C CYS A 113 -4.80 -2.92 -1.61
N ALA A 114 -4.50 -4.18 -1.29
CA ALA A 114 -5.44 -5.30 -1.44
C ALA A 114 -6.79 -5.08 -0.72
N TRP A 115 -6.83 -4.19 0.28
CA TRP A 115 -8.03 -3.84 1.05
C TRP A 115 -8.97 -2.86 0.31
N LEU A 116 -8.51 -2.16 -0.75
CA LEU A 116 -9.31 -1.14 -1.43
C LEU A 116 -10.51 -1.74 -2.15
N ARG A 117 -10.29 -2.76 -3.00
CA ARG A 117 -11.42 -3.42 -3.71
C ARG A 117 -12.48 -4.00 -2.77
N PRO A 118 -12.15 -4.73 -1.70
CA PRO A 118 -13.14 -5.12 -0.71
C PRO A 118 -13.88 -3.95 -0.05
N ALA A 119 -13.21 -2.82 0.19
CA ALA A 119 -13.87 -1.62 0.72
C ALA A 119 -14.88 -1.04 -0.27
N GLU A 120 -14.51 -0.90 -1.55
CA GLU A 120 -15.41 -0.48 -2.65
C GLU A 120 -16.64 -1.40 -2.74
N TRP A 121 -16.43 -2.71 -2.78
CA TRP A 121 -17.51 -3.68 -2.92
C TRP A 121 -18.43 -3.74 -1.71
N LEU A 122 -17.88 -3.56 -0.49
CA LEU A 122 -18.70 -3.53 0.73
C LEU A 122 -19.66 -2.36 0.72
N ASP A 123 -19.21 -1.22 0.29
CA ASP A 123 -20.00 -0.01 0.22
C ASP A 123 -21.01 -0.03 -0.93
N THR A 124 -20.55 -0.34 -2.15
CA THR A 124 -21.38 -0.23 -3.37
C THR A 124 -22.27 -1.44 -3.63
N LEU A 125 -21.82 -2.66 -3.32
CA LEU A 125 -22.50 -3.93 -3.64
C LEU A 125 -23.06 -4.65 -2.41
N GLY A 126 -22.60 -4.24 -1.24
CA GLY A 126 -22.97 -4.85 0.03
C GLY A 126 -22.26 -6.17 0.33
N PRO A 127 -22.41 -6.66 1.58
CA PRO A 127 -21.55 -7.73 2.10
C PRO A 127 -21.76 -9.11 1.45
N ASN A 128 -22.92 -9.41 0.88
CA ASN A 128 -23.17 -10.70 0.24
C ASN A 128 -22.43 -10.83 -1.10
N GLU A 129 -22.49 -9.79 -1.95
CA GLU A 129 -21.77 -9.79 -3.22
C GLU A 129 -20.27 -9.67 -3.00
N THR A 130 -19.84 -8.89 -2.01
CA THR A 130 -18.42 -8.80 -1.63
C THR A 130 -17.86 -10.17 -1.25
N ALA A 131 -18.54 -10.93 -0.39
CA ALA A 131 -18.09 -12.27 0.00
C ALA A 131 -17.98 -13.21 -1.21
N LYS A 132 -18.94 -13.12 -2.14
CA LYS A 132 -18.95 -13.92 -3.38
C LYS A 132 -17.79 -13.54 -4.31
N LEU A 133 -17.53 -12.24 -4.50
CA LEU A 133 -16.39 -11.76 -5.31
C LEU A 133 -15.05 -12.15 -4.70
N MET A 134 -14.95 -12.16 -3.37
CA MET A 134 -13.76 -12.63 -2.64
C MET A 134 -13.61 -14.15 -2.59
N GLY A 135 -14.63 -14.91 -2.99
CA GLY A 135 -14.62 -16.38 -2.91
C GLY A 135 -14.63 -16.93 -1.48
N ILE A 136 -15.19 -16.19 -0.51
CA ILE A 136 -15.23 -16.56 0.91
C ILE A 136 -16.66 -16.65 1.43
N PRO A 137 -16.92 -17.42 2.52
CA PRO A 137 -18.22 -17.40 3.19
C PRO A 137 -18.57 -16.01 3.72
N ARG A 138 -19.87 -15.64 3.69
CA ARG A 138 -20.34 -14.35 4.23
C ARG A 138 -19.96 -14.15 5.70
N SER A 139 -19.94 -15.23 6.50
CA SER A 139 -19.51 -15.19 7.91
C SER A 139 -18.06 -14.72 8.08
N ALA A 140 -17.18 -15.11 7.17
CA ALA A 140 -15.76 -14.74 7.22
C ALA A 140 -15.54 -13.21 7.15
N LEU A 141 -16.39 -12.46 6.42
CA LEU A 141 -16.32 -10.99 6.42
C LEU A 141 -16.54 -10.39 7.82
N SER A 142 -17.44 -11.01 8.61
CA SER A 142 -17.69 -10.54 9.98
C SER A 142 -16.55 -10.90 10.94
N GLU A 143 -15.86 -12.02 10.68
CA GLU A 143 -14.68 -12.44 11.44
C GLU A 143 -13.46 -11.56 11.21
N LEU A 144 -13.40 -10.88 10.05
CA LEU A 144 -12.33 -9.93 9.71
C LEU A 144 -12.49 -8.54 10.37
N ASN A 145 -13.63 -8.25 10.97
CA ASN A 145 -13.84 -6.98 11.67
C ASN A 145 -13.00 -6.93 12.95
N SER A 146 -12.03 -6.02 12.99
CA SER A 146 -11.23 -5.79 14.18
C SER A 146 -11.91 -4.82 15.15
N PRO A 147 -11.64 -4.91 16.47
CA PRO A 147 -12.09 -3.89 17.42
C PRO A 147 -11.60 -2.47 17.07
N LEU A 148 -10.47 -2.33 16.34
CA LEU A 148 -9.96 -1.04 15.89
C LEU A 148 -10.89 -0.41 14.86
N ASP A 149 -11.30 -1.16 13.82
CA ASP A 149 -12.24 -0.68 12.79
C ASP A 149 -13.54 -0.21 13.43
N ILE A 150 -14.14 -1.07 14.28
CA ILE A 150 -15.41 -0.76 14.95
C ILE A 150 -15.28 0.49 15.83
N THR A 151 -14.20 0.60 16.59
CA THR A 151 -13.97 1.75 17.48
C THR A 151 -13.80 3.04 16.69
N LEU A 152 -13.00 3.05 15.62
CA LEU A 152 -12.76 4.25 14.82
C LEU A 152 -14.04 4.72 14.12
N LEU A 153 -14.77 3.81 13.47
CA LEU A 153 -16.01 4.15 12.79
C LEU A 153 -17.09 4.64 13.77
N ASN A 154 -17.27 3.99 14.92
CA ASN A 154 -18.25 4.43 15.92
C ASN A 154 -17.89 5.79 16.51
N ARG A 155 -16.61 6.08 16.74
CA ARG A 155 -16.18 7.37 17.22
C ARG A 155 -16.39 8.46 16.19
N PHE A 156 -16.11 8.19 14.92
CA PHE A 156 -16.37 9.11 13.83
C PHE A 156 -17.88 9.36 13.68
N ALA A 157 -18.70 8.30 13.69
CA ALA A 157 -20.16 8.39 13.61
C ALA A 157 -20.77 9.18 14.77
N GLY A 158 -20.16 9.15 15.96
CA GLY A 158 -20.66 9.82 17.17
C GLY A 158 -20.49 11.36 17.17
N HIS A 159 -19.87 11.94 16.16
CA HIS A 159 -19.67 13.39 16.05
C HIS A 159 -20.48 14.00 14.90
N THR A 160 -21.05 15.17 15.11
CA THR A 160 -21.65 16.00 14.05
C THR A 160 -20.63 17.01 13.49
N GLU A 161 -19.61 17.34 14.27
CA GLU A 161 -18.50 18.19 13.87
C GLU A 161 -17.20 17.66 14.47
N LEU A 162 -16.15 17.61 13.65
CA LEU A 162 -14.80 17.27 14.08
C LEU A 162 -13.86 18.43 13.74
N LYS A 163 -13.25 18.98 14.78
CA LYS A 163 -12.23 20.02 14.64
C LYS A 163 -10.84 19.40 14.57
N PRO A 164 -9.86 20.07 13.94
CA PRO A 164 -8.50 19.54 13.80
C PRO A 164 -7.84 19.10 15.11
N GLU A 165 -8.18 19.73 16.24
CA GLU A 165 -7.63 19.41 17.57
C GLU A 165 -8.29 18.20 18.25
N SER A 166 -9.40 17.67 17.71
CA SER A 166 -10.10 16.53 18.34
C SER A 166 -9.31 15.23 18.16
N PRO A 167 -9.31 14.33 19.16
CA PRO A 167 -8.49 13.12 19.12
C PRO A 167 -8.77 12.23 17.92
N ILE A 168 -10.05 12.01 17.56
CA ILE A 168 -10.41 11.18 16.41
C ILE A 168 -9.96 11.82 15.09
N TYR A 169 -10.05 13.14 14.96
CA TYR A 169 -9.54 13.86 13.79
C TYR A 169 -8.03 13.67 13.62
N GLN A 170 -7.26 13.74 14.72
CA GLN A 170 -5.82 13.52 14.65
C GLN A 170 -5.47 12.09 14.19
N VAL A 171 -6.24 11.08 14.64
CA VAL A 171 -6.09 9.70 14.16
C VAL A 171 -6.42 9.62 12.67
N MET A 172 -7.52 10.22 12.21
CA MET A 172 -7.89 10.27 10.80
C MET A 172 -6.79 10.92 9.96
N ARG A 173 -6.25 12.05 10.41
CA ARG A 173 -5.16 12.73 9.71
C ARG A 173 -3.90 11.86 9.59
N MET A 174 -3.53 11.13 10.66
CA MET A 174 -2.41 10.16 10.62
C MET A 174 -2.68 9.03 9.62
N VAL A 175 -3.90 8.47 9.61
CA VAL A 175 -4.28 7.43 8.65
C VAL A 175 -4.18 7.93 7.21
N GLY A 176 -4.67 9.14 6.93
CA GLY A 176 -4.56 9.77 5.61
C GLY A 176 -3.10 10.00 5.19
N GLU A 177 -2.28 10.51 6.12
CA GLU A 177 -0.84 10.70 5.93
C GLU A 177 -0.13 9.39 5.60
N ASP A 178 -0.40 8.34 6.37
CA ASP A 178 0.24 7.02 6.17
C ASP A 178 -0.15 6.39 4.83
N ILE A 179 -1.42 6.52 4.40
CA ILE A 179 -1.87 6.03 3.08
C ILE A 179 -1.14 6.76 1.95
N VAL A 180 -1.10 8.09 1.98
CA VAL A 180 -0.43 8.90 0.95
C VAL A 180 1.07 8.59 0.90
N ASN A 181 1.72 8.56 2.05
CA ASN A 181 3.15 8.27 2.14
C ASN A 181 3.47 6.84 1.66
N TYR A 182 2.65 5.85 2.02
CA TYR A 182 2.82 4.47 1.56
C TYR A 182 2.74 4.38 0.03
N LEU A 183 1.69 4.95 -0.58
CA LEU A 183 1.49 4.89 -2.02
C LEU A 183 2.64 5.57 -2.78
N ARG A 184 3.04 6.77 -2.36
CA ARG A 184 4.14 7.51 -2.99
C ARG A 184 5.48 6.80 -2.82
N SER A 185 5.81 6.40 -1.59
CA SER A 185 7.07 5.70 -1.30
C SER A 185 7.17 4.37 -2.05
N LEU A 186 6.05 3.65 -2.19
CA LEU A 186 6.05 2.39 -2.94
C LEU A 186 6.21 2.65 -4.45
N ARG A 187 5.56 3.67 -5.02
CA ARG A 187 5.75 4.05 -6.41
C ARG A 187 7.21 4.39 -6.71
N GLU A 188 7.80 5.28 -5.93
CA GLU A 188 9.22 5.66 -6.05
C GLU A 188 10.13 4.42 -5.92
N ARG A 189 9.77 3.50 -5.03
CA ARG A 189 10.52 2.26 -4.83
C ARG A 189 10.42 1.31 -6.01
N LEU A 190 9.24 1.17 -6.64
CA LEU A 190 9.08 0.35 -7.83
C LEU A 190 9.90 0.90 -9.00
N ASP A 191 9.88 2.22 -9.21
CA ASP A 191 10.70 2.88 -10.24
C ASP A 191 12.19 2.65 -10.00
N TYR A 192 12.65 2.77 -8.74
CA TYR A 192 14.02 2.46 -8.36
C TYR A 192 14.38 0.98 -8.62
N LEU A 193 13.50 0.03 -8.26
CA LEU A 193 13.74 -1.39 -8.50
C LEU A 193 13.75 -1.74 -9.99
N LYS A 194 12.94 -1.05 -10.79
CA LYS A 194 12.91 -1.19 -12.25
C LYS A 194 14.22 -0.72 -12.89
N GLU A 195 14.79 0.36 -12.39
CA GLU A 195 16.06 0.92 -12.89
C GLU A 195 17.27 0.10 -12.42
N ARG A 196 17.28 -0.38 -11.17
CA ARG A 196 18.46 -0.93 -10.50
C ARG A 196 18.42 -2.43 -10.25
N GLY A 197 17.24 -3.05 -10.27
CA GLY A 197 17.09 -4.49 -10.08
C GLY A 197 17.68 -5.27 -11.25
N GLN A 198 18.42 -6.34 -10.94
CA GLN A 198 19.03 -7.23 -11.94
C GLN A 198 18.46 -8.64 -11.73
N ILE A 199 18.15 -9.31 -12.82
CA ILE A 199 17.77 -10.72 -12.74
C ILE A 199 18.99 -11.57 -13.04
N TRP A 200 19.40 -12.37 -12.05
CA TRP A 200 20.44 -13.36 -12.20
C TRP A 200 19.84 -14.70 -12.54
N THR A 201 20.44 -15.37 -13.50
CA THR A 201 20.11 -16.77 -13.89
C THR A 201 21.22 -17.68 -13.36
N ILE A 202 20.88 -18.59 -12.47
CA ILE A 202 21.76 -19.60 -11.92
C ILE A 202 21.44 -20.93 -12.60
N ALA A 203 22.39 -21.49 -13.33
CA ALA A 203 22.21 -22.80 -14.00
C ALA A 203 22.18 -23.93 -12.98
N THR A 204 21.22 -24.85 -13.10
CA THR A 204 21.14 -26.08 -12.30
C THR A 204 20.73 -27.27 -13.16
N ASP A 205 20.95 -28.49 -12.66
CA ASP A 205 20.57 -29.70 -13.36
C ASP A 205 19.06 -29.84 -13.57
N ASP A 206 18.27 -29.24 -12.66
CA ASP A 206 16.80 -29.24 -12.67
C ASP A 206 16.19 -27.96 -13.31
N GLY A 207 16.93 -27.32 -14.20
CA GLY A 207 16.56 -26.08 -14.86
C GLY A 207 17.00 -24.83 -14.05
N PRO A 208 17.06 -23.66 -14.66
CA PRO A 208 17.64 -22.48 -14.04
C PRO A 208 16.82 -21.97 -12.84
N ILE A 209 17.50 -21.33 -11.89
CA ILE A 209 16.94 -20.53 -10.83
C ILE A 209 17.09 -19.04 -11.21
N GLN A 210 16.01 -18.27 -11.09
CA GLN A 210 16.03 -16.82 -11.26
C GLN A 210 16.08 -16.15 -9.89
N ALA A 211 17.02 -15.21 -9.73
CA ALA A 211 17.15 -14.42 -8.51
C ALA A 211 17.07 -12.91 -8.84
N LEU A 212 16.27 -12.16 -8.10
CA LEU A 212 16.29 -10.71 -8.17
C LEU A 212 17.43 -10.21 -7.28
N PHE A 213 18.41 -9.59 -7.88
CA PHE A 213 19.52 -8.91 -7.20
C PHE A 213 19.33 -7.40 -7.20
N LEU A 214 19.57 -6.79 -6.05
CA LEU A 214 19.60 -5.35 -5.86
C LEU A 214 20.98 -4.94 -5.33
N GLU A 215 21.71 -4.18 -6.13
CA GLU A 215 23.03 -3.68 -5.72
C GLU A 215 22.92 -2.68 -4.56
N LYS A 216 23.88 -2.72 -3.64
CA LYS A 216 23.98 -1.77 -2.53
C LYS A 216 24.32 -0.37 -3.09
N SER A 217 23.52 0.62 -2.70
CA SER A 217 23.78 2.02 -3.03
C SER A 217 23.40 2.93 -1.86
N ASP A 218 23.91 4.15 -1.83
CA ASP A 218 23.57 5.15 -0.80
C ASP A 218 22.13 5.67 -0.90
N LEU A 219 21.42 5.32 -1.99
CA LEU A 219 20.03 5.70 -2.25
C LEU A 219 19.02 4.67 -1.73
N ILE A 220 19.48 3.62 -1.07
CA ILE A 220 18.59 2.57 -0.55
C ILE A 220 17.83 3.08 0.67
N SER A 221 16.49 2.83 0.67
CA SER A 221 15.63 3.10 1.82
C SER A 221 16.11 2.37 3.08
N GLU A 222 15.65 2.81 4.25
CA GLU A 222 15.96 2.15 5.55
C GLU A 222 15.63 0.65 5.57
N ASP A 223 14.67 0.20 4.74
CA ASP A 223 14.38 -1.21 4.49
C ASP A 223 14.67 -1.59 3.04
N PRO A 224 15.83 -2.22 2.76
CA PRO A 224 16.20 -2.64 1.41
C PRO A 224 15.26 -3.69 0.80
N SER A 225 14.47 -4.39 1.61
CA SER A 225 13.48 -5.37 1.13
C SER A 225 12.13 -4.75 0.77
N PHE A 226 11.87 -3.50 1.18
CA PHE A 226 10.62 -2.81 0.90
C PHE A 226 10.31 -2.79 -0.59
N GLY A 227 9.08 -3.10 -0.95
CA GLY A 227 8.57 -3.05 -2.32
C GLY A 227 9.05 -4.16 -3.27
N ILE A 228 9.99 -5.04 -2.87
CA ILE A 228 10.52 -6.09 -3.78
C ILE A 228 9.41 -7.05 -4.22
N TYR A 229 8.55 -7.50 -3.32
CA TYR A 229 7.43 -8.38 -3.64
C TYR A 229 6.44 -7.71 -4.59
N ALA A 230 6.03 -6.48 -4.27
CA ALA A 230 5.14 -5.69 -5.11
C ALA A 230 5.74 -5.44 -6.52
N PHE A 231 7.05 -5.22 -6.60
CA PHE A 231 7.76 -5.10 -7.87
C PHE A 231 7.69 -6.38 -8.71
N ILE A 232 8.00 -7.53 -8.12
CA ILE A 232 7.94 -8.82 -8.83
C ILE A 232 6.51 -9.10 -9.32
N GLU A 233 5.51 -8.79 -8.50
CA GLU A 233 4.08 -8.92 -8.85
C GLU A 233 3.68 -7.99 -9.98
N SER A 234 4.09 -6.72 -9.94
CA SER A 234 3.77 -5.74 -10.99
C SER A 234 4.42 -6.05 -12.34
N GLU A 235 5.59 -6.71 -12.32
CA GLU A 235 6.27 -7.19 -13.53
C GLU A 235 5.77 -8.57 -14.01
N GLY A 236 4.81 -9.21 -13.30
CA GLY A 236 4.23 -10.50 -13.65
C GLY A 236 5.22 -11.67 -13.54
N ARG A 237 6.23 -11.58 -12.67
CA ARG A 237 7.35 -12.52 -12.58
C ARG A 237 7.32 -13.45 -11.37
N GLN A 238 6.17 -13.59 -10.71
CA GLN A 238 6.02 -14.39 -9.48
C GLN A 238 6.39 -15.85 -9.65
N GLU A 239 6.14 -16.42 -10.83
CA GLU A 239 6.43 -17.82 -11.15
C GLU A 239 7.90 -18.02 -11.59
N GLU A 240 8.58 -16.94 -12.01
CA GLU A 240 9.95 -17.02 -12.50
C GLU A 240 10.99 -16.87 -11.41
N ILE A 241 10.76 -15.99 -10.43
CA ILE A 241 11.72 -15.66 -9.38
C ILE A 241 11.63 -16.66 -8.24
N GLN A 242 12.78 -17.20 -7.81
CA GLN A 242 12.90 -18.13 -6.69
C GLN A 242 13.71 -17.55 -5.52
N ALA A 243 14.57 -16.56 -5.78
CA ALA A 243 15.41 -15.95 -4.76
C ALA A 243 15.45 -14.42 -4.83
N LEU A 244 15.71 -13.81 -3.69
CA LEU A 244 15.96 -12.39 -3.55
C LEU A 244 17.35 -12.21 -2.94
N VAL A 245 18.14 -11.29 -3.52
CA VAL A 245 19.47 -10.90 -3.04
C VAL A 245 19.49 -9.39 -2.91
N TYR A 246 19.49 -8.89 -1.69
CA TYR A 246 19.38 -7.46 -1.40
C TYR A 246 20.28 -7.06 -0.23
N PRO A 247 20.72 -5.78 -0.14
CA PRO A 247 21.58 -5.30 0.93
C PRO A 247 21.01 -5.61 2.31
N ASP A 248 21.85 -6.05 3.25
CA ASP A 248 21.40 -6.29 4.63
C ASP A 248 21.26 -4.95 5.37
N ARG A 249 20.10 -4.73 5.98
CA ARG A 249 19.81 -3.55 6.78
C ARG A 249 20.71 -3.42 8.01
N ARG A 250 21.19 -4.54 8.56
CA ARG A 250 21.93 -4.61 9.83
C ARG A 250 23.45 -4.77 9.68
N GLY A 251 23.96 -4.64 8.46
CA GLY A 251 25.39 -4.85 8.20
C GLY A 251 25.79 -4.45 6.79
N ASP A 252 27.06 -4.67 6.47
CA ASP A 252 27.61 -4.26 5.17
C ASP A 252 27.36 -5.24 4.03
N GLY A 253 26.92 -6.46 4.33
CA GLY A 253 26.69 -7.52 3.35
C GLY A 253 25.26 -7.55 2.78
N TYR A 254 24.81 -8.78 2.49
CA TYR A 254 23.55 -9.04 1.81
C TYR A 254 22.63 -10.01 2.57
N GLY A 255 21.33 -9.88 2.32
CA GLY A 255 20.32 -10.86 2.63
C GLY A 255 20.07 -11.76 1.42
N LEU A 256 20.02 -13.06 1.62
CA LEU A 256 19.57 -14.06 0.66
C LEU A 256 18.26 -14.64 1.17
N THR A 257 17.18 -14.55 0.39
CA THR A 257 15.84 -14.97 0.84
C THR A 257 15.15 -15.77 -0.27
N ARG A 258 14.44 -16.83 0.10
CA ARG A 258 13.54 -17.53 -0.85
C ARG A 258 12.36 -16.63 -1.18
N TYR A 259 12.04 -16.49 -2.45
CA TYR A 259 10.79 -15.89 -2.88
C TYR A 259 9.67 -16.93 -2.87
N ASN A 260 8.48 -16.57 -2.38
CA ASN A 260 7.31 -17.45 -2.24
C ASN A 260 7.63 -18.83 -1.64
N ASP A 261 8.55 -18.83 -0.67
CA ASP A 261 9.00 -20.06 0.01
C ASP A 261 9.44 -21.18 -0.95
N SER A 262 10.11 -20.81 -2.05
CA SER A 262 10.60 -21.75 -3.07
C SER A 262 11.35 -22.93 -2.44
N GLN A 263 10.90 -24.14 -2.72
CA GLN A 263 11.53 -25.38 -2.22
C GLN A 263 12.82 -25.73 -2.97
N ARG A 264 13.15 -25.00 -4.03
CA ARG A 264 14.39 -25.20 -4.80
C ARG A 264 15.64 -24.68 -4.09
N LEU A 265 15.48 -23.92 -3.00
CA LEU A 265 16.58 -23.32 -2.24
C LEU A 265 16.44 -23.64 -0.75
N ASN A 266 17.58 -23.94 -0.13
CA ASN A 266 17.69 -24.13 1.32
C ASN A 266 18.97 -23.47 1.85
N PHE A 267 18.84 -22.25 2.37
CA PHE A 267 19.98 -21.49 2.88
C PHE A 267 20.59 -22.04 4.17
N SER A 268 20.01 -23.05 4.83
CA SER A 268 20.69 -23.73 5.94
C SER A 268 21.92 -24.51 5.46
N GLN A 269 22.00 -24.87 4.17
CA GLN A 269 23.13 -25.59 3.60
C GLN A 269 24.44 -24.76 3.58
N ILE A 270 24.32 -23.43 3.59
CA ILE A 270 25.48 -22.53 3.59
C ILE A 270 25.87 -22.04 4.97
N GLU A 271 25.24 -22.53 6.06
CA GLU A 271 25.50 -22.08 7.44
C GLU A 271 26.98 -22.17 7.84
N SER A 272 27.72 -23.18 7.30
CA SER A 272 29.13 -23.42 7.59
C SER A 272 30.12 -22.57 6.77
N CYS A 273 29.66 -21.75 5.83
CA CYS A 273 30.53 -20.88 5.05
C CYS A 273 31.01 -19.70 5.93
N ASP A 274 32.29 -19.34 5.86
CA ASP A 274 32.93 -18.33 6.71
C ASP A 274 32.33 -16.92 6.57
N ASP A 275 31.76 -16.63 5.40
CA ASP A 275 31.12 -15.36 5.09
C ASP A 275 29.60 -15.35 5.35
N VAL A 276 29.05 -16.44 5.94
CA VAL A 276 27.65 -16.51 6.37
C VAL A 276 27.55 -16.17 7.86
N ARG A 277 26.99 -14.99 8.15
CA ARG A 277 26.78 -14.53 9.53
C ARG A 277 25.59 -15.20 10.20
N PHE A 278 24.58 -15.56 9.44
CA PHE A 278 23.36 -16.18 9.92
C PHE A 278 22.69 -16.97 8.79
N ALA A 279 22.24 -18.17 9.08
CA ALA A 279 21.34 -18.94 8.25
C ALA A 279 20.18 -19.48 9.09
N HIS A 280 18.94 -19.27 8.64
CA HIS A 280 17.79 -19.76 9.37
C HIS A 280 17.66 -21.27 9.21
N LYS A 281 17.40 -22.01 10.29
CA LYS A 281 17.32 -23.49 10.30
C LYS A 281 16.31 -24.09 9.31
N ARG A 282 15.23 -23.33 8.99
CA ARG A 282 14.26 -23.71 7.95
C ARG A 282 14.69 -23.33 6.53
N GLY A 283 15.87 -22.74 6.36
CA GLY A 283 16.51 -22.44 5.10
C GLY A 283 15.85 -21.35 4.24
N PHE A 284 14.94 -20.53 4.77
CA PHE A 284 14.27 -19.50 3.96
C PHE A 284 15.07 -18.20 3.85
N VAL A 285 16.04 -17.95 4.72
CA VAL A 285 16.87 -16.73 4.73
C VAL A 285 18.28 -17.01 5.25
N ALA A 286 19.26 -16.34 4.64
CA ALA A 286 20.60 -16.19 5.18
C ALA A 286 21.03 -14.72 5.13
N LYS A 287 22.01 -14.37 5.99
CA LYS A 287 22.68 -13.06 6.01
C LYS A 287 24.17 -13.30 5.85
N VAL A 288 24.76 -12.64 4.89
CA VAL A 288 26.17 -12.83 4.52
C VAL A 288 26.96 -11.51 4.63
N THR A 289 28.26 -11.61 4.83
CA THR A 289 29.15 -10.45 4.94
C THR A 289 29.75 -10.04 3.61
N THR A 290 29.78 -10.96 2.64
CA THR A 290 30.31 -10.65 1.30
C THR A 290 29.46 -9.64 0.56
N THR A 291 30.14 -8.80 -0.21
CA THR A 291 29.52 -7.85 -1.17
C THR A 291 29.89 -8.20 -2.62
N ASP A 292 30.71 -9.25 -2.83
CA ASP A 292 31.12 -9.69 -4.17
C ASP A 292 29.99 -10.41 -4.88
N PRO A 293 29.49 -9.92 -6.02
CA PRO A 293 28.43 -10.56 -6.80
C PRO A 293 28.75 -12.00 -7.24
N ALA A 294 30.02 -12.29 -7.51
CA ALA A 294 30.42 -13.65 -7.88
C ALA A 294 30.25 -14.61 -6.70
N ARG A 295 30.65 -14.20 -5.50
CA ARG A 295 30.50 -15.00 -4.29
C ARG A 295 29.03 -15.12 -3.88
N LEU A 296 28.22 -14.10 -4.06
CA LEU A 296 26.77 -14.16 -3.83
C LEU A 296 26.08 -15.19 -4.72
N LYS A 297 26.48 -15.29 -6.00
CA LYS A 297 26.00 -16.32 -6.92
C LYS A 297 26.42 -17.71 -6.49
N GLU A 298 27.67 -17.89 -6.09
CA GLU A 298 28.17 -19.16 -5.58
C GLU A 298 27.40 -19.62 -4.32
N LEU A 299 27.10 -18.71 -3.41
CA LEU A 299 26.27 -19.02 -2.23
C LEU A 299 24.83 -19.42 -2.60
N LEU A 300 24.25 -18.82 -3.65
CA LEU A 300 22.97 -19.30 -4.20
C LEU A 300 23.08 -20.70 -4.78
N GLU A 301 24.14 -21.02 -5.54
CA GLU A 301 24.42 -22.35 -6.08
C GLU A 301 24.55 -23.40 -4.98
N LEU A 302 25.31 -23.09 -3.91
CA LEU A 302 25.48 -23.95 -2.75
C LEU A 302 24.18 -24.19 -1.96
N ALA A 303 23.22 -23.27 -2.05
CA ALA A 303 21.90 -23.38 -1.40
C ALA A 303 20.87 -24.15 -2.21
N ILE A 304 21.20 -24.62 -3.45
CA ILE A 304 20.28 -25.36 -4.30
C ILE A 304 19.97 -26.73 -3.68
N VAL A 305 18.69 -27.06 -3.58
CA VAL A 305 18.22 -28.39 -3.19
C VAL A 305 18.33 -29.31 -4.40
N LYS A 306 19.16 -30.35 -4.32
CA LYS A 306 19.32 -31.35 -5.39
C LYS A 306 18.14 -32.32 -5.39
N SER A 307 17.57 -32.56 -6.56
CA SER A 307 16.50 -33.55 -6.74
C SER A 307 17.05 -34.94 -6.38
N GLY A 308 16.51 -35.54 -5.30
CA GLY A 308 16.87 -36.93 -4.90
C GLY A 308 17.50 -37.07 -3.50
N GLN A 309 17.45 -36.02 -2.68
CA GLN A 309 17.75 -36.14 -1.23
C GLN A 309 16.50 -36.02 -0.38
#